data_f20b081876939998aa93df22336d74e7
#
_entry.id   f20b081876939998aa93df22336d74e7
#
_cell.length_a   1.000
_cell.length_b   1.000
_cell.length_c   1.000
_cell.angle_alpha   90.00
_cell.angle_beta   90.00
_cell.angle_gamma   90.00
#
_symmetry.space_group_name_H-M   'P 1'
#
loop_
_entity.id
_entity.type
_entity.pdbx_description
1 polymer ?
#
loop_
_entity_poly.entity_id
_entity_poly.type
_entity_poly.pdbx_seq_one_letter_code
_entity_poly.pdbx_strand_id
1 'polypeptide(L)'
;MSRELELEPTFLVKEIPEGIKNAIPTRITDVYIPDTAEHSHLRLRKRGNLYEITKKTPVKDGDASEQIEQTIPLTKDEFEALINCSQKRVSKDRYNITIEGHNAEVDVFQDRLKGLVLIDFEFKTISEKSSFKTPSIALADVIQENFTAGGVLAGKSYQDIEPELARFNYQKL
;
A
#
# COMPACT_ATOMS: atom_id res chain seq x y z
N MET A 1 -5.07 -16.57 -13.42
CA MET A 1 -4.44 -16.22 -12.14
C MET A 1 -3.01 -15.80 -12.44
N SER A 2 -2.67 -14.54 -12.24
CA SER A 2 -1.27 -14.09 -12.29
C SER A 2 -0.59 -14.44 -10.97
N ARG A 3 0.70 -14.76 -11.04
CA ARG A 3 1.56 -14.94 -9.88
C ARG A 3 2.82 -14.14 -10.16
N GLU A 4 3.01 -13.06 -9.44
CA GLU A 4 4.08 -12.11 -9.67
C GLU A 4 4.95 -11.99 -8.42
N LEU A 5 6.24 -11.80 -8.63
CA LEU A 5 7.19 -11.43 -7.57
C LEU A 5 7.20 -9.90 -7.49
N GLU A 6 6.74 -9.37 -6.38
CA GLU A 6 6.83 -7.94 -6.09
C GLU A 6 8.14 -7.64 -5.36
N LEU A 7 8.85 -6.65 -5.86
CA LEU A 7 10.10 -6.13 -5.33
C LEU A 7 9.91 -4.63 -5.11
N GLU A 8 9.41 -4.26 -3.93
CA GLU A 8 9.05 -2.87 -3.67
C GLU A 8 9.53 -2.40 -2.29
N PRO A 9 10.36 -1.36 -2.18
CA PRO A 9 10.56 -0.60 -0.97
C PRO A 9 9.43 0.41 -0.77
N THR A 10 9.02 0.59 0.48
CA THR A 10 7.97 1.53 0.89
C THR A 10 8.55 2.62 1.79
N PHE A 11 8.23 3.88 1.51
CA PHE A 11 8.75 5.02 2.26
C PHE A 11 7.63 5.89 2.84
N LEU A 12 7.86 6.36 4.08
CA LEU A 12 7.25 7.59 4.57
C LEU A 12 7.87 8.78 3.85
N VAL A 13 7.12 9.84 3.67
CA VAL A 13 7.57 11.05 2.97
C VAL A 13 7.63 12.28 3.86
N LYS A 14 8.50 13.21 3.52
CA LYS A 14 8.67 14.51 4.22
C LYS A 14 7.55 15.49 3.89
N GLU A 15 7.04 15.40 2.67
CA GLU A 15 6.03 16.28 2.11
C GLU A 15 5.28 15.58 0.97
N ILE A 16 4.15 16.13 0.56
CA ILE A 16 3.40 15.62 -0.59
C ILE A 16 4.19 15.90 -1.88
N PRO A 17 4.50 14.88 -2.71
CA PRO A 17 5.22 15.08 -3.95
C PRO A 17 4.50 16.04 -4.89
N GLU A 18 5.22 17.04 -5.43
CA GLU A 18 4.61 18.02 -6.34
C GLU A 18 3.97 17.40 -7.59
N GLY A 19 4.53 16.29 -8.06
CA GLY A 19 4.03 15.56 -9.24
C GLY A 19 2.57 15.13 -9.15
N ILE A 20 2.01 14.97 -7.94
CA ILE A 20 0.61 14.59 -7.80
C ILE A 20 -0.38 15.70 -8.19
N LYS A 21 0.05 16.98 -8.17
CA LYS A 21 -0.81 18.13 -8.53
C LYS A 21 -1.37 18.03 -9.94
N ASN A 22 -0.63 17.39 -10.84
CA ASN A 22 -0.98 17.24 -12.26
C ASN A 22 -1.36 15.80 -12.64
N ALA A 23 -1.40 14.90 -11.69
CA ALA A 23 -1.73 13.50 -11.90
C ALA A 23 -3.19 13.22 -11.50
N ILE A 24 -3.83 12.32 -12.23
CA ILE A 24 -5.20 11.87 -11.92
C ILE A 24 -5.09 10.65 -10.99
N PRO A 25 -5.64 10.71 -9.78
CA PRO A 25 -5.59 9.57 -8.88
C PRO A 25 -6.53 8.45 -9.29
N THR A 26 -6.16 7.26 -8.91
CA THR A 26 -7.08 6.11 -8.89
C THR A 26 -7.50 5.86 -7.44
N ARG A 27 -8.80 5.94 -7.16
CA ARG A 27 -9.33 5.55 -5.84
C ARG A 27 -9.23 4.05 -5.68
N ILE A 28 -8.57 3.63 -4.60
CA ILE A 28 -8.44 2.24 -4.18
C ILE A 28 -9.17 2.06 -2.84
N THR A 29 -9.98 1.04 -2.76
CA THR A 29 -10.59 0.58 -1.50
C THR A 29 -10.29 -0.89 -1.33
N ASP A 30 -9.66 -1.23 -0.21
CA ASP A 30 -9.31 -2.60 0.18
C ASP A 30 -10.14 -3.04 1.38
N VAL A 31 -10.62 -4.27 1.35
CA VAL A 31 -11.28 -4.96 2.46
C VAL A 31 -10.46 -6.19 2.79
N TYR A 32 -9.89 -6.24 3.98
CA TYR A 32 -8.97 -7.31 4.40
C TYR A 32 -9.70 -8.42 5.16
N ILE A 33 -9.35 -9.67 4.86
CA ILE A 33 -9.98 -10.90 5.35
C ILE A 33 -8.91 -11.82 5.95
N PRO A 34 -9.16 -12.43 7.11
CA PRO A 34 -10.28 -12.19 8.03
C PRO A 34 -10.11 -10.89 8.81
N ASP A 35 -11.18 -10.32 9.35
CA ASP A 35 -11.10 -9.12 10.21
C ASP A 35 -10.62 -9.43 11.63
N THR A 36 -10.63 -10.69 12.02
CA THR A 36 -10.14 -11.18 13.33
C THR A 36 -8.61 -11.26 13.42
N ALA A 37 -7.89 -11.28 12.28
CA ALA A 37 -6.44 -11.29 12.26
C ALA A 37 -5.88 -9.88 12.40
N GLU A 38 -4.80 -9.71 13.16
CA GLU A 38 -4.10 -8.43 13.25
C GLU A 38 -3.54 -8.02 11.89
N HIS A 39 -2.83 -8.94 11.22
CA HIS A 39 -2.30 -8.76 9.87
C HIS A 39 -2.95 -9.74 8.89
N SER A 40 -3.89 -9.26 8.10
CA SER A 40 -4.56 -10.06 7.07
C SER A 40 -3.85 -9.90 5.73
N HIS A 41 -3.60 -11.00 5.03
CA HIS A 41 -2.88 -11.04 3.76
C HIS A 41 -3.79 -11.22 2.54
N LEU A 42 -5.06 -11.56 2.78
CA LEU A 42 -6.08 -11.65 1.74
C LEU A 42 -6.91 -10.39 1.73
N ARG A 43 -7.13 -9.81 0.54
CA ARG A 43 -7.97 -8.61 0.39
C ARG A 43 -8.87 -8.69 -0.82
N LEU A 44 -10.03 -8.10 -0.70
CA LEU A 44 -10.85 -7.67 -1.82
C LEU A 44 -10.44 -6.24 -2.17
N ARG A 45 -10.20 -5.95 -3.44
CA ARG A 45 -9.81 -4.62 -3.92
C ARG A 45 -10.79 -4.11 -4.96
N LYS A 46 -11.23 -2.87 -4.78
CA LYS A 46 -11.83 -2.06 -5.83
C LYS A 46 -10.85 -0.97 -6.22
N ARG A 47 -10.51 -0.92 -7.52
CA ARG A 47 -9.62 0.08 -8.11
C ARG A 47 -10.33 0.70 -9.32
N GLY A 48 -10.93 1.88 -9.13
CA GLY A 48 -11.84 2.44 -10.14
C GLY A 48 -13.01 1.50 -10.42
N ASN A 49 -13.09 0.97 -11.64
CA ASN A 49 -14.12 0.01 -12.08
C ASN A 49 -13.62 -1.45 -12.11
N LEU A 50 -12.42 -1.71 -11.60
CA LEU A 50 -11.85 -3.04 -11.50
C LEU A 50 -12.09 -3.62 -10.11
N TYR A 51 -12.39 -4.90 -10.06
CA TYR A 51 -12.64 -5.65 -8.83
C TYR A 51 -11.77 -6.89 -8.84
N GLU A 52 -11.12 -7.19 -7.73
CA GLU A 52 -10.18 -8.30 -7.62
C GLU A 52 -10.10 -8.82 -6.20
N ILE A 53 -9.69 -10.08 -6.06
CA ILE A 53 -9.25 -10.66 -4.80
C ILE A 53 -7.77 -11.00 -4.90
N THR A 54 -7.00 -10.56 -3.92
CA THR A 54 -5.54 -10.68 -3.92
C THR A 54 -5.06 -11.29 -2.63
N LYS A 55 -4.12 -12.23 -2.74
CA LYS A 55 -3.35 -12.74 -1.60
C LYS A 55 -1.88 -12.47 -1.80
N LYS A 56 -1.26 -11.80 -0.82
CA LYS A 56 0.21 -11.65 -0.74
C LYS A 56 0.77 -12.68 0.24
N THR A 57 1.89 -13.30 -0.14
CA THR A 57 2.59 -14.27 0.70
C THR A 57 4.08 -13.93 0.67
N PRO A 58 4.74 -13.67 1.80
CA PRO A 58 6.18 -13.45 1.85
C PRO A 58 6.93 -14.63 1.21
N VAL A 59 7.97 -14.35 0.42
CA VAL A 59 8.87 -15.37 -0.14
C VAL A 59 9.70 -15.99 0.97
N LYS A 60 10.10 -15.16 1.94
CA LYS A 60 10.89 -15.54 3.10
C LYS A 60 10.24 -14.98 4.35
N ASP A 61 10.13 -15.80 5.38
CA ASP A 61 9.57 -15.38 6.66
C ASP A 61 10.35 -14.17 7.23
N GLY A 62 9.59 -13.13 7.60
CA GLY A 62 10.13 -11.89 8.17
C GLY A 62 10.65 -10.88 7.15
N ASP A 63 10.56 -11.15 5.84
CA ASP A 63 10.93 -10.19 4.79
C ASP A 63 9.71 -9.75 3.98
N ALA A 64 9.27 -8.50 4.22
CA ALA A 64 8.12 -7.91 3.54
C ALA A 64 8.48 -7.30 2.17
N SER A 65 9.77 -7.20 1.82
CA SER A 65 10.24 -6.57 0.58
C SER A 65 10.21 -7.49 -0.64
N GLU A 66 9.93 -8.78 -0.43
CA GLU A 66 9.79 -9.77 -1.49
C GLU A 66 8.55 -10.62 -1.23
N GLN A 67 7.51 -10.43 -2.04
CA GLN A 67 6.23 -11.12 -1.87
C GLN A 67 5.77 -11.77 -3.16
N ILE A 68 5.07 -12.89 -3.02
CA ILE A 68 4.32 -13.49 -4.11
C ILE A 68 2.90 -12.96 -4.05
N GLU A 69 2.49 -12.24 -5.07
CA GLU A 69 1.11 -11.81 -5.23
C GLU A 69 0.35 -12.77 -6.15
N GLN A 70 -0.85 -13.15 -5.72
CA GLN A 70 -1.80 -13.93 -6.48
C GLN A 70 -3.10 -13.15 -6.57
N THR A 71 -3.45 -12.70 -7.76
CA THR A 71 -4.65 -11.89 -8.02
C THR A 71 -5.61 -12.59 -8.94
N ILE A 72 -6.89 -12.59 -8.58
CA ILE A 72 -8.01 -13.13 -9.36
C ILE A 72 -8.95 -11.96 -9.63
N PRO A 73 -9.23 -11.62 -10.91
CA PRO A 73 -10.26 -10.66 -11.26
C PRO A 73 -11.64 -11.14 -10.80
N LEU A 74 -12.46 -10.22 -10.33
CA LEU A 74 -13.83 -10.46 -9.94
C LEU A 74 -14.79 -9.66 -10.82
N THR A 75 -15.99 -10.18 -11.01
CA THR A 75 -17.10 -9.36 -11.46
C THR A 75 -17.58 -8.44 -10.33
N LYS A 76 -18.32 -7.40 -10.68
CA LYS A 76 -18.91 -6.50 -9.68
C LYS A 76 -19.80 -7.27 -8.69
N ASP A 77 -20.61 -8.21 -9.19
CA ASP A 77 -21.55 -8.99 -8.36
C ASP A 77 -20.81 -9.90 -7.38
N GLU A 78 -19.72 -10.55 -7.80
CA GLU A 78 -18.87 -11.35 -6.92
C GLU A 78 -18.24 -10.50 -5.83
N PHE A 79 -17.72 -9.32 -6.20
CA PHE A 79 -17.15 -8.39 -5.23
C PHE A 79 -18.20 -7.91 -4.21
N GLU A 80 -19.41 -7.52 -4.68
CA GLU A 80 -20.50 -7.07 -3.82
C GLU A 80 -21.01 -8.18 -2.88
N ALA A 81 -21.00 -9.42 -3.33
CA ALA A 81 -21.35 -10.56 -2.49
C ALA A 81 -20.35 -10.81 -1.35
N LEU A 82 -19.07 -10.50 -1.59
CA LEU A 82 -17.98 -10.76 -0.65
C LEU A 82 -17.64 -9.57 0.26
N ILE A 83 -17.92 -8.33 -0.16
CA ILE A 83 -17.39 -7.11 0.52
C ILE A 83 -17.83 -6.97 1.97
N ASN A 84 -18.94 -7.59 2.35
CA ASN A 84 -19.49 -7.50 3.71
C ASN A 84 -18.95 -8.57 4.67
N CYS A 85 -18.07 -9.46 4.21
CA CYS A 85 -17.47 -10.50 5.06
C CYS A 85 -16.45 -9.96 6.07
N SER A 86 -16.02 -8.69 5.92
CA SER A 86 -15.11 -8.04 6.84
C SER A 86 -15.39 -6.53 6.95
N GLN A 87 -15.13 -5.98 8.13
CA GLN A 87 -15.17 -4.53 8.40
C GLN A 87 -13.77 -3.88 8.35
N LYS A 88 -12.71 -4.67 8.18
CA LYS A 88 -11.33 -4.17 8.05
C LYS A 88 -11.12 -3.52 6.68
N ARG A 89 -11.28 -2.21 6.63
CA ARG A 89 -11.23 -1.42 5.38
C ARG A 89 -10.21 -0.32 5.43
N VAL A 90 -9.62 -0.03 4.28
CA VAL A 90 -8.75 1.11 4.04
C VAL A 90 -9.00 1.68 2.66
N SER A 91 -8.99 3.01 2.55
CA SER A 91 -9.15 3.73 1.28
C SER A 91 -7.98 4.67 1.06
N LYS A 92 -7.55 4.79 -0.20
CA LYS A 92 -6.46 5.68 -0.60
C LYS A 92 -6.65 6.15 -2.03
N ASP A 93 -6.10 7.30 -2.35
CA ASP A 93 -5.92 7.79 -3.70
C ASP A 93 -4.49 7.49 -4.14
N ARG A 94 -4.33 6.65 -5.16
CA ARG A 94 -3.04 6.27 -5.72
C ARG A 94 -2.72 7.12 -6.94
N TYR A 95 -1.56 7.75 -6.91
CA TYR A 95 -1.01 8.52 -8.01
C TYR A 95 0.22 7.79 -8.55
N ASN A 96 0.22 7.52 -9.87
CA ASN A 96 1.39 6.99 -10.56
C ASN A 96 2.16 8.16 -11.13
N ILE A 97 3.35 8.42 -10.63
CA ILE A 97 4.22 9.53 -11.03
C ILE A 97 5.66 9.06 -11.15
N THR A 98 6.51 9.92 -11.72
CA THR A 98 7.97 9.68 -11.74
C THR A 98 8.63 10.55 -10.67
N ILE A 99 9.45 9.93 -9.82
CA ILE A 99 10.25 10.60 -8.80
C ILE A 99 11.73 10.26 -9.04
N GLU A 100 12.55 11.26 -9.29
CA GLU A 100 14.01 11.11 -9.54
C GLU A 100 14.34 10.03 -10.61
N GLY A 101 13.50 9.95 -11.65
CA GLY A 101 13.66 9.00 -12.77
C GLY A 101 13.09 7.60 -12.53
N HIS A 102 12.49 7.34 -11.38
CA HIS A 102 11.86 6.05 -11.05
C HIS A 102 10.33 6.18 -11.03
N ASN A 103 9.65 5.14 -11.51
CA ASN A 103 8.20 5.05 -11.36
C ASN A 103 7.86 4.86 -9.88
N ALA A 104 6.93 5.66 -9.41
CA ALA A 104 6.50 5.66 -8.03
C ALA A 104 4.97 5.63 -7.94
N GLU A 105 4.48 4.84 -7.00
CA GLU A 105 3.09 4.82 -6.58
C GLU A 105 2.95 5.61 -5.28
N VAL A 106 2.29 6.77 -5.36
CA VAL A 106 2.05 7.62 -4.18
C VAL A 106 0.66 7.36 -3.66
N ASP A 107 0.56 6.78 -2.48
CA ASP A 107 -0.67 6.46 -1.79
C ASP A 107 -1.02 7.54 -0.77
N VAL A 108 -2.01 8.36 -1.09
CA VAL A 108 -2.58 9.36 -0.18
C VAL A 108 -3.78 8.75 0.51
N PHE A 109 -3.62 8.37 1.76
CA PHE A 109 -4.67 7.71 2.52
C PHE A 109 -5.86 8.62 2.80
N GLN A 110 -7.04 8.04 2.83
CA GLN A 110 -8.30 8.73 2.99
C GLN A 110 -9.03 8.32 4.27
N ASP A 111 -10.18 8.93 4.51
CA ASP A 111 -11.07 8.63 5.62
C ASP A 111 -10.33 8.69 6.98
N ARG A 112 -10.37 7.62 7.75
CA ARG A 112 -9.78 7.58 9.10
C ARG A 112 -8.25 7.67 9.12
N LEU A 113 -7.58 7.38 8.01
CA LEU A 113 -6.11 7.46 7.87
C LEU A 113 -5.65 8.73 7.15
N LYS A 114 -6.54 9.70 6.91
CA LYS A 114 -6.20 10.96 6.27
C LYS A 114 -5.03 11.65 6.97
N GLY A 115 -4.01 11.98 6.20
CA GLY A 115 -2.76 12.55 6.66
C GLY A 115 -1.58 11.59 6.60
N LEU A 116 -1.82 10.29 6.32
CA LEU A 116 -0.77 9.34 5.98
C LEU A 116 -0.54 9.37 4.47
N VAL A 117 0.73 9.46 4.06
CA VAL A 117 1.18 9.32 2.67
C VAL A 117 2.35 8.35 2.63
N LEU A 118 2.24 7.33 1.78
CA LEU A 118 3.30 6.38 1.51
C LEU A 118 3.71 6.44 0.03
N ILE A 119 4.95 6.11 -0.26
CA ILE A 119 5.43 5.93 -1.64
C ILE A 119 6.04 4.55 -1.76
N ASP A 120 5.58 3.80 -2.77
CA ASP A 120 6.15 2.53 -3.20
C ASP A 120 6.92 2.72 -4.51
N PHE A 121 8.08 2.07 -4.61
CA PHE A 121 8.85 1.98 -5.86
C PHE A 121 8.90 0.53 -6.28
N GLU A 122 8.43 0.23 -7.49
CA GLU A 122 8.33 -1.12 -8.01
C GLU A 122 9.51 -1.43 -8.95
N PHE A 123 10.17 -2.55 -8.72
CA PHE A 123 11.30 -3.01 -9.53
C PHE A 123 11.02 -4.35 -10.20
N LYS A 124 11.48 -4.51 -11.44
CA LYS A 124 11.33 -5.75 -12.20
C LYS A 124 12.37 -6.79 -11.84
N THR A 125 13.50 -6.35 -11.28
CA THR A 125 14.63 -7.22 -10.98
C THR A 125 15.28 -6.87 -9.63
N ILE A 126 15.88 -7.87 -8.99
CA ILE A 126 16.67 -7.69 -7.77
C ILE A 126 17.84 -6.72 -8.00
N SER A 127 18.42 -6.73 -9.21
CA SER A 127 19.51 -5.81 -9.56
C SER A 127 19.05 -4.34 -9.56
N GLU A 128 17.87 -4.06 -10.12
CA GLU A 128 17.28 -2.70 -10.09
C GLU A 128 17.04 -2.26 -8.65
N LYS A 129 16.41 -3.11 -7.84
CA LYS A 129 16.19 -2.85 -6.41
C LYS A 129 17.50 -2.58 -5.66
N SER A 130 18.55 -3.38 -5.91
CA SER A 130 19.84 -3.24 -5.23
C SER A 130 20.60 -1.97 -5.63
N SER A 131 20.39 -1.44 -6.83
CA SER A 131 21.01 -0.20 -7.33
C SER A 131 20.21 1.05 -6.98
N PHE A 132 19.00 0.90 -6.47
CA PHE A 132 18.12 2.00 -6.11
C PHE A 132 18.70 2.82 -4.96
N LYS A 133 18.65 4.12 -5.12
CA LYS A 133 19.04 5.08 -4.07
C LYS A 133 17.80 5.71 -3.48
N THR A 134 17.76 5.80 -2.17
CA THR A 134 16.65 6.47 -1.46
C THR A 134 16.43 7.87 -2.00
N PRO A 135 15.23 8.20 -2.49
CA PRO A 135 14.91 9.51 -3.03
C PRO A 135 14.98 10.61 -1.97
N SER A 136 15.26 11.84 -2.39
CA SER A 136 15.39 12.99 -1.48
C SER A 136 14.11 13.28 -0.68
N ILE A 137 12.94 12.97 -1.26
CA ILE A 137 11.63 13.17 -0.62
C ILE A 137 11.33 12.13 0.47
N ALA A 138 12.00 10.98 0.45
CA ALA A 138 11.80 9.94 1.44
C ALA A 138 12.22 10.40 2.83
N LEU A 139 11.38 10.15 3.82
CA LEU A 139 11.66 10.40 5.23
C LEU A 139 12.32 9.17 5.86
N ALA A 140 11.73 8.00 5.65
CA ALA A 140 12.21 6.72 6.17
C ALA A 140 11.75 5.56 5.30
N ASP A 141 12.59 4.53 5.14
CA ASP A 141 12.19 3.23 4.62
C ASP A 141 11.40 2.50 5.71
N VAL A 142 10.18 2.09 5.40
CA VAL A 142 9.25 1.46 6.33
C VAL A 142 8.74 0.10 5.82
N ILE A 143 9.41 -0.48 4.82
CA ILE A 143 8.97 -1.76 4.24
C ILE A 143 8.91 -2.90 5.27
N GLN A 144 9.80 -2.88 6.26
CA GLN A 144 9.83 -3.89 7.32
C GLN A 144 8.98 -3.52 8.54
N GLU A 145 8.34 -2.34 8.51
CA GLU A 145 7.49 -1.87 9.60
C GLU A 145 6.06 -2.41 9.46
N ASN A 146 5.66 -3.25 10.38
CA ASN A 146 4.35 -3.90 10.34
C ASN A 146 3.18 -2.92 10.29
N PHE A 147 3.30 -1.76 10.96
CA PHE A 147 2.21 -0.81 11.09
C PHE A 147 1.80 -0.15 9.75
N THR A 148 2.67 -0.15 8.74
CA THR A 148 2.36 0.39 7.39
C THR A 148 1.73 -0.63 6.46
N ALA A 149 1.75 -1.91 6.82
CA ALA A 149 1.12 -2.95 6.02
C ALA A 149 -0.40 -2.71 5.90
N GLY A 150 -0.93 -2.79 4.69
CA GLY A 150 -2.35 -2.51 4.44
C GLY A 150 -3.30 -3.34 5.30
N GLY A 151 -2.99 -4.62 5.53
CA GLY A 151 -3.78 -5.50 6.41
C GLY A 151 -3.74 -5.12 7.88
N VAL A 152 -2.73 -4.37 8.32
CA VAL A 152 -2.62 -3.81 9.68
C VAL A 152 -3.27 -2.44 9.76
N LEU A 153 -3.11 -1.59 8.73
CA LEU A 153 -3.75 -0.27 8.63
C LEU A 153 -5.27 -0.34 8.55
N ALA A 154 -5.79 -1.39 7.89
CA ALA A 154 -7.21 -1.55 7.69
C ALA A 154 -7.98 -1.59 9.02
N GLY A 155 -8.97 -0.69 9.15
CA GLY A 155 -9.77 -0.52 10.35
C GLY A 155 -9.18 0.43 11.41
N LYS A 156 -7.91 0.85 11.26
CA LYS A 156 -7.28 1.85 12.14
C LYS A 156 -7.61 3.28 11.73
N SER A 157 -7.34 4.21 12.63
CA SER A 157 -7.34 5.65 12.38
C SER A 157 -5.91 6.19 12.41
N TYR A 158 -5.71 7.42 11.94
CA TYR A 158 -4.43 8.11 12.04
C TYR A 158 -3.93 8.19 13.49
N GLN A 159 -4.82 8.43 14.46
CA GLN A 159 -4.48 8.47 15.88
C GLN A 159 -3.95 7.13 16.40
N ASP A 160 -4.47 6.01 15.88
CA ASP A 160 -4.02 4.67 16.29
C ASP A 160 -2.59 4.37 15.85
N ILE A 161 -2.12 5.01 14.76
CA ILE A 161 -0.77 4.81 14.19
C ILE A 161 0.19 5.95 14.49
N GLU A 162 -0.29 7.06 15.01
CA GLU A 162 0.51 8.26 15.32
C GLU A 162 1.72 7.97 16.23
N PRO A 163 1.63 7.11 17.27
CA PRO A 163 2.80 6.75 18.07
C PRO A 163 3.91 6.07 17.26
N GLU A 164 3.56 5.23 16.29
CA GLU A 164 4.52 4.58 15.40
C GLU A 164 5.13 5.58 14.41
N LEU A 165 4.32 6.47 13.84
CA LEU A 165 4.78 7.54 12.94
C LEU A 165 5.73 8.52 13.65
N ALA A 166 5.51 8.80 14.93
CA ALA A 166 6.36 9.67 15.73
C ALA A 166 7.81 9.14 15.87
N ARG A 167 8.03 7.82 15.79
CA ARG A 167 9.38 7.21 15.80
C ARG A 167 10.23 7.71 14.64
N PHE A 168 9.61 8.11 13.54
CA PHE A 168 10.24 8.60 12.32
C PHE A 168 10.16 10.13 12.18
N ASN A 169 9.64 10.84 13.18
CA ASN A 169 9.35 12.29 13.11
C ASN A 169 8.41 12.64 11.94
N TYR A 170 7.52 11.73 11.55
CA TYR A 170 6.56 11.97 10.48
C TYR A 170 5.57 13.06 10.88
N GLN A 171 5.36 14.00 9.97
CA GLN A 171 4.36 15.06 10.13
C GLN A 171 3.13 14.71 9.30
N LYS A 172 1.96 14.93 9.88
CA LYS A 172 0.69 14.71 9.20
C LYS A 172 0.58 15.59 7.95
N LEU A 173 0.36 14.98 6.77
CA LEU A 173 0.31 15.65 5.47
C LEU A 173 -1.13 15.90 4.97
#